data_89c95eeef51995f8b980b51db8d49da8
#
_entry.id   89c95eeef51995f8b980b51db8d49da8
#
_cell.length_a   1.000
_cell.length_b   1.000
_cell.length_c   1.000
_cell.angle_alpha   90.00
_cell.angle_beta   90.00
_cell.angle_gamma   90.00
#
_symmetry.space_group_name_H-M   'P 1'
#
loop_
_entity.id
_entity.type
_entity.pdbx_description
1 polymer ?
#
loop_
_entity_poly.entity_id
_entity_poly.type
_entity_poly.pdbx_seq_one_letter_code
_entity_poly.pdbx_strand_id
1 'polypeptide(L)'
;MEAPDFWDNAEVSQQKMKELKSMKDDMEIYHSLETQMEDMETMIEMGYEENDPEIIPEIQEMMDEFQKNFDSIRVKTLLSGEYDSENAIIKLNAGAGGTEACDWCGMLYRMYSRWVDRKGFTMEVLDYLDGDEAGVKSVTFQVNGENAYGYLKSEKGVHRLVRISPFNAAGKRQTSFVSCDVMPDIKKDLDVEINDDDIRIDTYRSSGAGGQHINKTSSAIRITHYPTGIVVQCQNERSQHMNKDKAMQMLKAKLYLLQKEEQEREAQGIRGEVTDIGWGNQIRSYVLQPYTMVKDLRTGEETGNVDAVLDGEITPFMNAYLKWCSLGCPDRHAQDS
;
A
#
# COMPACT_ATOMS: atom_id res chain seq x y z
N MET A 1 19.93 25.71 9.54
CA MET A 1 19.50 26.74 8.60
C MET A 1 20.35 28.00 8.64
N GLU A 2 21.11 28.21 9.70
CA GLU A 2 21.98 29.39 9.86
C GLU A 2 23.37 29.20 9.22
N ALA A 3 23.69 28.01 8.73
CA ALA A 3 24.96 27.76 8.03
C ALA A 3 24.93 28.42 6.63
N PRO A 4 25.98 29.17 6.26
CA PRO A 4 26.02 29.89 4.97
C PRO A 4 25.89 28.96 3.76
N ASP A 5 26.33 27.71 3.88
CA ASP A 5 26.35 26.72 2.79
C ASP A 5 25.04 25.91 2.69
N PHE A 6 24.03 26.20 3.54
CA PHE A 6 22.77 25.45 3.58
C PHE A 6 21.99 25.53 2.27
N TRP A 7 22.07 26.65 1.58
CA TRP A 7 21.32 26.93 0.35
C TRP A 7 22.04 26.55 -0.93
N ASP A 8 23.30 26.10 -0.83
CA ASP A 8 24.13 25.75 -2.02
C ASP A 8 23.67 24.46 -2.68
N ASN A 9 22.97 23.57 -1.94
CA ASN A 9 22.36 22.35 -2.49
C ASN A 9 20.85 22.36 -2.27
N ALA A 10 20.10 22.70 -3.33
CA ALA A 10 18.65 22.86 -3.27
C ALA A 10 17.90 21.57 -2.84
N GLU A 11 18.38 20.38 -3.25
CA GLU A 11 17.75 19.11 -2.90
C GLU A 11 17.91 18.79 -1.40
N VAL A 12 19.13 18.92 -0.88
CA VAL A 12 19.43 18.70 0.55
C VAL A 12 18.70 19.71 1.42
N SER A 13 18.60 20.95 0.98
CA SER A 13 17.89 22.02 1.69
C SER A 13 16.38 21.73 1.75
N GLN A 14 15.78 21.32 0.62
CA GLN A 14 14.35 20.93 0.57
C GLN A 14 14.06 19.72 1.45
N GLN A 15 14.93 18.71 1.43
CA GLN A 15 14.76 17.52 2.24
C GLN A 15 14.80 17.87 3.74
N LYS A 16 15.77 18.67 4.17
CA LYS A 16 15.88 19.13 5.55
C LYS A 16 14.74 20.05 5.97
N MET A 17 14.22 20.87 5.07
CA MET A 17 13.02 21.67 5.35
C MET A 17 11.77 20.80 5.52
N LYS A 18 11.64 19.74 4.71
CA LYS A 18 10.56 18.76 4.83
C LYS A 18 10.63 18.00 6.16
N GLU A 19 11.83 17.53 6.54
CA GLU A 19 12.07 16.89 7.84
C GLU A 19 11.73 17.82 9.01
N LEU A 20 12.18 19.09 8.96
CA LEU A 20 11.88 20.06 10.01
C LEU A 20 10.39 20.35 10.10
N LYS A 21 9.70 20.46 8.97
CA LYS A 21 8.25 20.65 8.94
C LYS A 21 7.53 19.47 9.57
N SER A 22 7.90 18.25 9.19
CA SER A 22 7.33 17.02 9.77
C SER A 22 7.51 16.98 11.28
N MET A 23 8.72 17.27 11.78
CA MET A 23 8.99 17.31 13.23
C MET A 23 8.17 18.40 13.95
N LYS A 24 7.96 19.55 13.32
CA LYS A 24 7.11 20.61 13.91
C LYS A 24 5.66 20.20 13.94
N ASP A 25 5.16 19.62 12.85
CA ASP A 25 3.79 19.13 12.77
C ASP A 25 3.56 18.02 13.84
N ASP A 26 4.52 17.13 14.06
CA ASP A 26 4.45 16.10 15.11
C ASP A 26 4.47 16.72 16.53
N MET A 27 5.26 17.76 16.77
CA MET A 27 5.25 18.48 18.04
C MET A 27 3.95 19.23 18.30
N GLU A 28 3.40 19.88 17.27
CA GLU A 28 2.09 20.58 17.37
C GLU A 28 0.97 19.61 17.70
N ILE A 29 1.00 18.40 17.08
CA ILE A 29 0.03 17.36 17.36
C ILE A 29 0.17 16.85 18.79
N TYR A 30 1.40 16.64 19.28
CA TYR A 30 1.66 16.22 20.67
C TYR A 30 1.12 17.26 21.67
N HIS A 31 1.45 18.54 21.47
CA HIS A 31 0.93 19.60 22.32
C HIS A 31 -0.59 19.75 22.27
N SER A 32 -1.19 19.54 21.10
CA SER A 32 -2.65 19.52 20.99
C SER A 32 -3.30 18.39 21.80
N LEU A 33 -2.69 17.19 21.82
CA LEU A 33 -3.16 16.09 22.66
C LEU A 33 -3.00 16.37 24.14
N GLU A 34 -1.87 16.96 24.54
CA GLU A 34 -1.61 17.34 25.92
C GLU A 34 -2.66 18.37 26.41
N THR A 35 -2.92 19.40 25.59
CA THR A 35 -3.96 20.39 25.88
C THR A 35 -5.36 19.76 25.96
N GLN A 36 -5.73 18.89 25.02
CA GLN A 36 -7.02 18.19 25.05
C GLN A 36 -7.18 17.33 26.32
N MET A 37 -6.10 16.70 26.79
CA MET A 37 -6.13 15.92 28.03
C MET A 37 -6.32 16.81 29.25
N GLU A 38 -5.59 17.93 29.33
CA GLU A 38 -5.74 18.93 30.41
C GLU A 38 -7.13 19.56 30.45
N ASP A 39 -7.71 19.86 29.27
CA ASP A 39 -9.07 20.38 29.15
C ASP A 39 -10.10 19.37 29.65
N MET A 40 -9.97 18.09 29.26
CA MET A 40 -10.86 17.03 29.76
C MET A 40 -10.74 16.83 31.28
N GLU A 41 -9.51 16.82 31.84
CA GLU A 41 -9.30 16.72 33.28
C GLU A 41 -9.98 17.88 34.01
N THR A 42 -9.81 19.11 33.52
CA THR A 42 -10.42 20.30 34.08
C THR A 42 -11.96 20.22 34.06
N MET A 43 -12.53 19.78 32.93
CA MET A 43 -14.00 19.61 32.81
C MET A 43 -14.52 18.51 33.75
N ILE A 44 -13.80 17.43 33.93
CA ILE A 44 -14.16 16.37 34.86
C ILE A 44 -14.16 16.90 36.29
N GLU A 45 -13.12 17.65 36.69
CA GLU A 45 -13.03 18.29 38.04
C GLU A 45 -14.20 19.26 38.27
N MET A 46 -14.48 20.12 37.30
CA MET A 46 -15.62 21.05 37.40
C MET A 46 -16.97 20.33 37.54
N GLY A 47 -17.18 19.26 36.75
CA GLY A 47 -18.40 18.46 36.83
C GLY A 47 -18.58 17.76 38.16
N TYR A 48 -17.46 17.33 38.81
CA TYR A 48 -17.50 16.78 40.15
C TYR A 48 -17.78 17.83 41.22
N GLU A 49 -17.18 19.04 41.13
CA GLU A 49 -17.37 20.10 42.08
C GLU A 49 -18.80 20.66 42.04
N GLU A 50 -19.35 20.83 40.84
CA GLU A 50 -20.72 21.38 40.65
C GLU A 50 -21.81 20.31 40.74
N ASN A 51 -21.42 19.03 40.80
CA ASN A 51 -22.31 17.85 40.77
C ASN A 51 -23.31 17.90 39.58
N ASP A 52 -22.78 18.34 38.42
CA ASP A 52 -23.55 18.51 37.19
C ASP A 52 -23.42 17.32 36.24
N PRO A 53 -24.44 16.44 36.14
CA PRO A 53 -24.40 15.31 35.22
C PRO A 53 -24.59 15.69 33.73
N GLU A 54 -25.00 16.92 33.42
CA GLU A 54 -25.24 17.35 32.03
C GLU A 54 -23.91 17.52 31.24
N ILE A 55 -22.77 17.62 31.93
CA ILE A 55 -21.44 17.72 31.33
C ILE A 55 -20.92 16.40 30.78
N ILE A 56 -21.51 15.25 31.17
CA ILE A 56 -21.04 13.92 30.77
C ILE A 56 -21.05 13.70 29.25
N PRO A 57 -22.08 14.10 28.48
CA PRO A 57 -22.08 13.95 27.03
C PRO A 57 -20.95 14.75 26.34
N GLU A 58 -20.65 15.95 26.85
CA GLU A 58 -19.61 16.81 26.31
C GLU A 58 -18.21 16.19 26.53
N ILE A 59 -17.95 15.68 27.74
CA ILE A 59 -16.71 14.94 28.04
C ILE A 59 -16.61 13.70 27.16
N GLN A 60 -17.69 12.99 26.89
CA GLN A 60 -17.68 11.81 26.02
C GLN A 60 -17.31 12.20 24.58
N GLU A 61 -17.83 13.30 24.07
CA GLU A 61 -17.48 13.80 22.73
C GLU A 61 -15.99 14.20 22.64
N MET A 62 -15.47 14.88 23.67
CA MET A 62 -14.05 15.21 23.77
C MET A 62 -13.17 13.96 23.83
N MET A 63 -13.56 12.94 24.58
CA MET A 63 -12.86 11.63 24.63
C MET A 63 -12.85 10.95 23.28
N ASP A 64 -13.96 10.93 22.56
CA ASP A 64 -14.07 10.31 21.24
C ASP A 64 -13.18 11.04 20.21
N GLU A 65 -13.08 12.36 20.29
CA GLU A 65 -12.20 13.16 19.46
C GLU A 65 -10.71 12.93 19.82
N PHE A 66 -10.39 12.95 21.11
CA PHE A 66 -9.05 12.64 21.60
C PHE A 66 -8.59 11.25 21.15
N GLN A 67 -9.46 10.24 21.28
CA GLN A 67 -9.15 8.87 20.86
C GLN A 67 -8.84 8.80 19.36
N LYS A 68 -9.59 9.49 18.50
CA LYS A 68 -9.33 9.55 17.06
C LYS A 68 -7.97 10.20 16.76
N ASN A 69 -7.67 11.31 17.42
CA ASN A 69 -6.41 12.03 17.25
C ASN A 69 -5.22 11.18 17.73
N PHE A 70 -5.36 10.55 18.89
CA PHE A 70 -4.35 9.65 19.47
C PHE A 70 -4.07 8.45 18.57
N ASP A 71 -5.12 7.79 18.07
CA ASP A 71 -4.97 6.66 17.16
C ASP A 71 -4.27 7.06 15.84
N SER A 72 -4.55 8.26 15.34
CA SER A 72 -3.89 8.81 14.15
C SER A 72 -2.38 8.98 14.35
N ILE A 73 -1.98 9.53 15.50
CA ILE A 73 -0.56 9.72 15.86
C ILE A 73 0.13 8.38 16.11
N ARG A 74 -0.54 7.48 16.82
CA ARG A 74 -0.02 6.14 17.07
C ARG A 74 0.32 5.44 15.77
N VAL A 75 -0.54 5.54 14.75
CA VAL A 75 -0.28 4.96 13.43
C VAL A 75 0.94 5.60 12.78
N LYS A 76 1.09 6.94 12.85
CA LYS A 76 2.28 7.64 12.33
C LYS A 76 3.56 7.14 13.00
N THR A 77 3.53 6.91 14.31
CA THR A 77 4.68 6.38 15.07
C THR A 77 5.06 4.96 14.64
N LEU A 78 4.09 4.16 14.16
CA LEU A 78 4.32 2.81 13.63
C LEU A 78 4.93 2.81 12.23
N LEU A 79 4.87 3.93 11.52
CA LEU A 79 5.45 4.15 10.20
C LEU A 79 6.92 4.61 10.31
N SER A 80 7.75 3.82 11.00
CA SER A 80 9.16 4.12 11.30
C SER A 80 10.16 3.32 10.46
N GLY A 81 9.69 2.56 9.47
CA GLY A 81 10.55 1.81 8.56
C GLY A 81 11.32 2.74 7.62
N GLU A 82 12.51 2.32 7.20
CA GLU A 82 13.43 3.10 6.36
C GLU A 82 12.78 3.71 5.09
N TYR A 83 11.78 3.00 4.52
CA TYR A 83 11.10 3.42 3.28
C TYR A 83 9.64 3.80 3.51
N ASP A 84 9.17 3.82 4.77
CA ASP A 84 7.75 4.06 5.06
C ASP A 84 7.28 5.44 4.58
N SER A 85 8.17 6.43 4.54
CA SER A 85 7.90 7.78 4.06
C SER A 85 7.83 7.91 2.53
N GLU A 86 8.25 6.88 1.79
CA GLU A 86 8.32 6.93 0.33
C GLU A 86 6.95 6.73 -0.33
N ASN A 87 6.87 7.13 -1.60
CA ASN A 87 5.75 6.78 -2.45
C ASN A 87 5.69 5.26 -2.68
N ALA A 88 4.55 4.75 -3.07
CA ALA A 88 4.36 3.33 -3.33
C ALA A 88 4.12 3.02 -4.80
N ILE A 89 4.66 1.92 -5.29
CA ILE A 89 4.32 1.34 -6.58
C ILE A 89 3.57 0.03 -6.30
N ILE A 90 2.33 -0.06 -6.77
CA ILE A 90 1.48 -1.25 -6.61
C ILE A 90 1.34 -1.94 -7.94
N LYS A 91 1.49 -3.26 -7.93
CA LYS A 91 1.19 -4.13 -9.06
C LYS A 91 0.15 -5.16 -8.67
N LEU A 92 -1.01 -5.13 -9.33
CA LEU A 92 -2.05 -6.14 -9.23
C LEU A 92 -1.97 -7.09 -10.43
N ASN A 93 -2.06 -8.39 -10.18
CA ASN A 93 -2.15 -9.39 -11.23
C ASN A 93 -3.30 -10.34 -10.93
N ALA A 94 -4.19 -10.52 -11.91
CA ALA A 94 -5.22 -11.54 -11.85
C ALA A 94 -4.58 -12.93 -11.78
N GLY A 95 -4.98 -13.71 -10.78
CA GLY A 95 -4.52 -15.09 -10.59
C GLY A 95 -5.31 -16.09 -11.41
N ALA A 96 -5.30 -17.35 -11.01
CA ALA A 96 -6.12 -18.39 -11.60
C ALA A 96 -7.61 -18.09 -11.40
N GLY A 97 -8.40 -18.08 -12.48
CA GLY A 97 -9.83 -17.83 -12.44
C GLY A 97 -10.41 -17.19 -13.72
N GLY A 98 -9.55 -16.93 -14.73
CA GLY A 98 -10.00 -16.38 -16.00
C GLY A 98 -10.69 -15.01 -15.83
N THR A 99 -11.82 -14.81 -16.51
CA THR A 99 -12.61 -13.56 -16.50
C THR A 99 -12.99 -13.10 -15.06
N GLU A 100 -13.31 -14.03 -14.16
CA GLU A 100 -13.62 -13.72 -12.75
C GLU A 100 -12.44 -13.09 -12.01
N ALA A 101 -11.23 -13.60 -12.23
CA ALA A 101 -10.04 -13.06 -11.59
C ALA A 101 -9.67 -11.68 -12.17
N CYS A 102 -9.92 -11.47 -13.48
CA CYS A 102 -9.73 -10.16 -14.10
C CYS A 102 -10.75 -9.13 -13.58
N ASP A 103 -12.00 -9.51 -13.37
CA ASP A 103 -13.01 -8.63 -12.78
C ASP A 103 -12.65 -8.29 -11.32
N TRP A 104 -12.23 -9.30 -10.54
CA TRP A 104 -11.75 -9.07 -9.17
C TRP A 104 -10.55 -8.12 -9.12
N CYS A 105 -9.60 -8.24 -10.05
CA CYS A 105 -8.47 -7.32 -10.17
C CYS A 105 -8.94 -5.87 -10.43
N GLY A 106 -9.94 -5.69 -11.30
CA GLY A 106 -10.57 -4.39 -11.54
C GLY A 106 -11.29 -3.82 -10.31
N MET A 107 -11.94 -4.67 -9.52
CA MET A 107 -12.58 -4.26 -8.26
C MET A 107 -11.54 -3.81 -7.24
N LEU A 108 -10.43 -4.53 -7.07
CA LEU A 108 -9.33 -4.14 -6.18
C LEU A 108 -8.67 -2.84 -6.63
N TYR A 109 -8.40 -2.70 -7.94
CA TYR A 109 -7.86 -1.46 -8.48
C TYR A 109 -8.75 -0.25 -8.16
N ARG A 110 -10.07 -0.39 -8.32
CA ARG A 110 -11.04 0.66 -7.96
C ARG A 110 -11.05 0.91 -6.45
N MET A 111 -10.97 -0.12 -5.62
CA MET A 111 -10.90 0.01 -4.16
C MET A 111 -9.68 0.84 -3.73
N TYR A 112 -8.50 0.54 -4.28
CA TYR A 112 -7.29 1.31 -3.99
C TYR A 112 -7.37 2.74 -4.53
N SER A 113 -7.91 2.95 -5.72
CA SER A 113 -8.13 4.30 -6.28
C SER A 113 -8.96 5.16 -5.34
N ARG A 114 -10.07 4.62 -4.82
CA ARG A 114 -10.93 5.34 -3.87
C ARG A 114 -10.27 5.60 -2.52
N TRP A 115 -9.46 4.66 -2.05
CA TRP A 115 -8.68 4.88 -0.83
C TRP A 115 -7.64 6.00 -1.02
N VAL A 116 -6.96 6.03 -2.16
CA VAL A 116 -6.02 7.08 -2.54
C VAL A 116 -6.70 8.45 -2.53
N ASP A 117 -7.88 8.57 -3.16
CA ASP A 117 -8.67 9.79 -3.20
C ASP A 117 -9.08 10.25 -1.79
N ARG A 118 -9.55 9.33 -0.95
CA ARG A 118 -9.95 9.61 0.45
C ARG A 118 -8.77 10.09 1.32
N LYS A 119 -7.57 9.60 1.05
CA LYS A 119 -6.35 10.05 1.74
C LYS A 119 -5.79 11.36 1.21
N GLY A 120 -6.34 11.90 0.12
CA GLY A 120 -5.81 13.07 -0.56
C GLY A 120 -4.48 12.82 -1.26
N PHE A 121 -4.17 11.56 -1.57
CA PHE A 121 -3.00 11.17 -2.33
C PHE A 121 -3.27 11.29 -3.84
N THR A 122 -2.23 11.20 -4.64
CA THR A 122 -2.37 11.17 -6.10
C THR A 122 -1.94 9.83 -6.65
N MET A 123 -2.60 9.39 -7.72
CA MET A 123 -2.32 8.10 -8.37
C MET A 123 -1.95 8.30 -9.84
N GLU A 124 -0.90 7.61 -10.27
CA GLU A 124 -0.46 7.58 -11.66
C GLU A 124 -0.40 6.14 -12.17
N VAL A 125 -1.10 5.84 -13.27
CA VAL A 125 -1.06 4.51 -13.87
C VAL A 125 0.19 4.38 -14.73
N LEU A 126 1.04 3.39 -14.41
CA LEU A 126 2.28 3.12 -15.13
C LEU A 126 2.11 2.08 -16.25
N ASP A 127 1.28 1.06 -15.98
CA ASP A 127 0.99 -0.01 -16.93
C ASP A 127 -0.42 -0.54 -16.67
N TYR A 128 -1.16 -0.84 -17.74
CA TYR A 128 -2.52 -1.33 -17.64
C TYR A 128 -2.80 -2.31 -18.77
N LEU A 129 -3.23 -3.52 -18.42
CA LEU A 129 -3.57 -4.57 -19.37
C LEU A 129 -4.98 -5.05 -19.07
N ASP A 130 -5.87 -4.82 -20.05
CA ASP A 130 -7.25 -5.30 -19.98
C ASP A 130 -7.34 -6.83 -19.95
N GLY A 131 -8.38 -7.36 -19.32
CA GLY A 131 -8.75 -8.76 -19.46
C GLY A 131 -9.30 -9.04 -20.85
N ASP A 132 -9.20 -10.29 -21.29
CA ASP A 132 -9.61 -10.68 -22.66
C ASP A 132 -11.12 -10.48 -22.90
N GLU A 133 -11.97 -10.68 -21.89
CA GLU A 133 -13.43 -10.55 -21.96
C GLU A 133 -13.97 -9.44 -21.06
N ALA A 134 -13.43 -9.29 -19.87
CA ALA A 134 -13.80 -8.27 -18.87
C ALA A 134 -12.73 -8.05 -17.83
N GLY A 135 -12.79 -6.90 -17.16
CA GLY A 135 -11.92 -6.56 -16.03
C GLY A 135 -10.48 -6.27 -16.43
N VAL A 136 -9.57 -6.41 -15.50
CA VAL A 136 -8.14 -6.05 -15.58
C VAL A 136 -7.29 -7.30 -15.39
N LYS A 137 -6.43 -7.62 -16.35
CA LYS A 137 -5.49 -8.74 -16.24
C LYS A 137 -4.30 -8.39 -15.37
N SER A 138 -3.75 -7.19 -15.55
CA SER A 138 -2.74 -6.63 -14.67
C SER A 138 -2.76 -5.11 -14.72
N VAL A 139 -2.47 -4.48 -13.60
CA VAL A 139 -2.29 -3.03 -13.52
C VAL A 139 -1.14 -2.71 -12.60
N THR A 140 -0.30 -1.76 -13.02
CA THR A 140 0.76 -1.18 -12.20
C THR A 140 0.51 0.31 -12.07
N PHE A 141 0.45 0.82 -10.86
CA PHE A 141 0.23 2.22 -10.59
C PHE A 141 1.09 2.71 -9.44
N GLN A 142 1.44 3.97 -9.48
CA GLN A 142 2.18 4.66 -8.45
C GLN A 142 1.23 5.50 -7.60
N VAL A 143 1.41 5.46 -6.30
CA VAL A 143 0.69 6.27 -5.32
C VAL A 143 1.67 7.25 -4.70
N ASN A 144 1.40 8.55 -4.88
CA ASN A 144 2.23 9.61 -4.35
C ASN A 144 1.53 10.25 -3.15
N GLY A 145 2.17 10.20 -2.00
CA GLY A 145 1.66 10.76 -0.76
C GLY A 145 2.59 10.49 0.41
N GLU A 146 2.43 11.24 1.48
CA GLU A 146 3.22 11.05 2.69
C GLU A 146 2.92 9.68 3.31
N ASN A 147 3.98 8.89 3.53
CA ASN A 147 3.91 7.53 4.06
C ASN A 147 3.06 6.55 3.22
N ALA A 148 2.92 6.81 1.92
CA ALA A 148 2.11 5.96 1.03
C ALA A 148 2.59 4.50 1.06
N TYR A 149 3.90 4.26 0.96
CA TYR A 149 4.45 2.91 1.06
C TYR A 149 4.25 2.31 2.44
N GLY A 150 4.43 3.08 3.50
CA GLY A 150 4.26 2.61 4.87
C GLY A 150 2.87 2.04 5.15
N TYR A 151 1.81 2.66 4.60
CA TYR A 151 0.45 2.12 4.66
C TYR A 151 0.26 0.93 3.73
N LEU A 152 0.64 1.08 2.47
CA LEU A 152 0.32 0.14 1.40
C LEU A 152 1.13 -1.15 1.46
N LYS A 153 2.31 -1.18 2.13
CA LYS A 153 3.06 -2.43 2.39
C LYS A 153 2.22 -3.51 3.08
N SER A 154 1.21 -3.09 3.85
CA SER A 154 0.26 -3.99 4.49
C SER A 154 -0.61 -4.78 3.49
N GLU A 155 -0.78 -4.28 2.28
CA GLU A 155 -1.60 -4.88 1.23
C GLU A 155 -0.86 -5.90 0.35
N LYS A 156 0.45 -6.07 0.58
CA LYS A 156 1.27 -7.05 -0.15
C LYS A 156 0.85 -8.47 0.18
N GLY A 157 0.42 -9.22 -0.85
CA GLY A 157 0.02 -10.62 -0.74
C GLY A 157 -1.14 -10.99 -1.65
N VAL A 158 -1.85 -12.06 -1.31
CA VAL A 158 -2.95 -12.58 -2.12
C VAL A 158 -4.29 -12.20 -1.53
N HIS A 159 -5.15 -11.59 -2.35
CA HIS A 159 -6.51 -11.21 -2.02
C HIS A 159 -7.48 -12.23 -2.63
N ARG A 160 -8.30 -12.85 -1.78
CA ARG A 160 -9.27 -13.88 -2.16
C ARG A 160 -10.68 -13.32 -2.18
N LEU A 161 -11.39 -13.47 -3.29
CA LEU A 161 -12.82 -13.17 -3.41
C LEU A 161 -13.63 -14.45 -3.49
N VAL A 162 -14.73 -14.51 -2.76
CA VAL A 162 -15.75 -15.58 -2.83
C VAL A 162 -17.10 -14.93 -3.09
N ARG A 163 -17.67 -15.16 -4.28
CA ARG A 163 -18.97 -14.64 -4.67
C ARG A 163 -19.69 -15.57 -5.64
N ILE A 164 -20.98 -15.30 -5.87
CA ILE A 164 -21.72 -15.87 -7.01
C ILE A 164 -21.24 -15.14 -8.27
N SER A 165 -20.78 -15.90 -9.25
CA SER A 165 -20.22 -15.36 -10.49
C SER A 165 -21.27 -14.63 -11.34
N PRO A 166 -21.08 -13.36 -11.71
CA PRO A 166 -21.95 -12.67 -12.66
C PRO A 166 -21.74 -13.18 -14.10
N PHE A 167 -20.64 -13.88 -14.38
CA PHE A 167 -20.30 -14.42 -15.71
C PHE A 167 -20.77 -15.86 -15.90
N ASN A 168 -21.28 -16.50 -14.86
CA ASN A 168 -21.75 -17.88 -14.91
C ASN A 168 -23.27 -17.93 -14.87
N ALA A 169 -23.90 -18.30 -15.99
CA ALA A 169 -25.35 -18.42 -16.10
C ALA A 169 -25.98 -19.40 -15.09
N ALA A 170 -25.21 -20.36 -14.57
CA ALA A 170 -25.66 -21.31 -13.55
C ALA A 170 -25.62 -20.75 -12.12
N GLY A 171 -25.20 -19.49 -11.91
CA GLY A 171 -25.16 -18.85 -10.61
C GLY A 171 -24.26 -19.57 -9.58
N LYS A 172 -23.22 -20.26 -10.02
CA LYS A 172 -22.32 -20.98 -9.11
C LYS A 172 -21.42 -20.02 -8.34
N ARG A 173 -21.23 -20.33 -7.05
CA ARG A 173 -20.24 -19.64 -6.21
C ARG A 173 -18.84 -19.99 -6.70
N GLN A 174 -18.01 -18.96 -6.94
CA GLN A 174 -16.64 -19.10 -7.38
C GLN A 174 -15.69 -18.39 -6.43
N THR A 175 -14.43 -18.80 -6.46
CA THR A 175 -13.33 -18.21 -5.72
C THR A 175 -12.30 -17.70 -6.72
N SER A 176 -11.92 -16.44 -6.57
CA SER A 176 -10.93 -15.77 -7.41
C SER A 176 -9.80 -15.21 -6.56
N PHE A 177 -8.61 -15.18 -7.13
CA PHE A 177 -7.42 -14.71 -6.46
C PHE A 177 -6.75 -13.62 -7.29
N VAL A 178 -6.25 -12.60 -6.59
CA VAL A 178 -5.41 -11.54 -7.16
C VAL A 178 -4.20 -11.39 -6.27
N SER A 179 -3.02 -11.34 -6.89
CA SER A 179 -1.80 -10.99 -6.18
C SER A 179 -1.59 -9.48 -6.21
N CYS A 180 -1.28 -8.92 -5.06
CA CYS A 180 -0.88 -7.53 -4.86
C CYS A 180 0.60 -7.51 -4.47
N ASP A 181 1.43 -6.87 -5.27
CA ASP A 181 2.84 -6.61 -4.97
C ASP A 181 3.01 -5.11 -4.71
N VAL A 182 3.70 -4.76 -3.65
CA VAL A 182 3.90 -3.36 -3.23
C VAL A 182 5.38 -3.11 -3.06
N MET A 183 5.85 -2.01 -3.66
CA MET A 183 7.25 -1.59 -3.66
C MET A 183 7.35 -0.11 -3.30
N PRO A 184 8.43 0.33 -2.61
CA PRO A 184 8.69 1.75 -2.46
C PRO A 184 9.16 2.36 -3.80
N ASP A 185 8.78 3.61 -4.05
CA ASP A 185 9.32 4.43 -5.14
C ASP A 185 10.62 5.09 -4.67
N ILE A 186 11.70 4.35 -4.76
CA ILE A 186 13.00 4.82 -4.26
C ILE A 186 13.62 5.77 -5.28
N LYS A 187 13.67 7.06 -4.94
CA LYS A 187 14.27 8.11 -5.77
C LYS A 187 15.78 8.22 -5.62
N LYS A 188 16.36 7.61 -4.58
CA LYS A 188 17.82 7.59 -4.40
C LYS A 188 18.44 6.58 -5.35
N ASP A 189 19.57 6.97 -5.95
CA ASP A 189 20.43 6.02 -6.65
C ASP A 189 20.80 4.90 -5.68
N LEU A 190 20.17 3.75 -5.90
CA LEU A 190 20.54 2.54 -5.18
C LEU A 190 21.94 2.17 -5.66
N ASP A 191 22.82 1.76 -4.75
CA ASP A 191 24.10 1.11 -5.06
C ASP A 191 23.90 -0.25 -5.79
N VAL A 192 22.75 -0.45 -6.39
CA VAL A 192 22.50 -1.58 -7.28
C VAL A 192 23.00 -1.19 -8.65
N GLU A 193 24.24 -1.56 -8.96
CA GLU A 193 24.77 -1.48 -10.30
C GLU A 193 24.05 -2.50 -11.20
N ILE A 194 23.31 -2.00 -12.17
CA ILE A 194 22.69 -2.83 -13.21
C ILE A 194 23.63 -2.79 -14.40
N ASN A 195 24.27 -3.91 -14.71
CA ASN A 195 25.04 -4.06 -15.93
C ASN A 195 24.09 -4.11 -17.14
N ASP A 196 24.41 -3.34 -18.18
CA ASP A 196 23.65 -3.38 -19.43
C ASP A 196 23.62 -4.78 -20.07
N ASP A 197 24.64 -5.59 -19.83
CA ASP A 197 24.73 -6.99 -20.32
C ASP A 197 23.78 -7.94 -19.58
N ASP A 198 23.34 -7.59 -18.38
CA ASP A 198 22.43 -8.40 -17.55
C ASP A 198 20.96 -8.10 -17.82
N ILE A 199 20.66 -7.10 -18.66
CA ILE A 199 19.31 -6.71 -18.99
C ILE A 199 19.00 -6.87 -20.48
N ARG A 200 17.77 -7.31 -20.76
CA ARG A 200 17.21 -7.26 -22.10
C ARG A 200 16.08 -6.27 -22.15
N ILE A 201 16.18 -5.33 -23.08
CA ILE A 201 15.17 -4.30 -23.31
C ILE A 201 14.43 -4.65 -24.60
N ASP A 202 13.15 -5.00 -24.47
CA ASP A 202 12.26 -5.26 -25.60
C ASP A 202 11.30 -4.06 -25.76
N THR A 203 11.25 -3.55 -26.98
CA THR A 203 10.26 -2.53 -27.36
C THR A 203 9.07 -3.21 -28.03
N TYR A 204 7.87 -2.88 -27.61
CA TYR A 204 6.64 -3.44 -28.21
C TYR A 204 5.57 -2.36 -28.39
N ARG A 205 4.54 -2.68 -29.13
CA ARG A 205 3.43 -1.76 -29.32
C ARG A 205 2.53 -1.81 -28.08
N SER A 206 2.24 -0.65 -27.52
CA SER A 206 1.27 -0.55 -26.42
C SER A 206 -0.09 -1.09 -26.90
N SER A 207 -0.70 -1.99 -26.12
CA SER A 207 -2.06 -2.46 -26.32
C SER A 207 -2.98 -1.71 -25.34
N GLY A 208 -3.89 -0.87 -25.85
CA GLY A 208 -4.86 -0.13 -25.04
C GLY A 208 -5.90 0.53 -25.92
N ALA A 209 -7.05 0.88 -25.35
CA ALA A 209 -8.16 1.58 -26.01
C ALA A 209 -7.79 3.05 -26.29
N GLY A 210 -6.87 3.27 -27.22
CA GLY A 210 -6.44 4.59 -27.67
C GLY A 210 -6.36 4.66 -29.19
N GLY A 211 -6.79 5.78 -29.77
CA GLY A 211 -6.95 5.99 -31.21
C GLY A 211 -5.70 5.69 -32.05
N GLN A 212 -5.83 5.79 -33.38
CA GLN A 212 -4.87 5.37 -34.42
C GLN A 212 -3.37 5.74 -34.20
N HIS A 213 -3.07 6.65 -33.28
CA HIS A 213 -1.68 7.08 -33.01
C HIS A 213 -0.94 6.13 -32.04
N ILE A 214 -1.65 5.48 -31.12
CA ILE A 214 -1.05 4.57 -30.12
C ILE A 214 -0.64 3.24 -30.76
N ASN A 215 -1.35 2.82 -31.80
CA ASN A 215 -1.05 1.57 -32.52
C ASN A 215 0.11 1.66 -33.54
N LYS A 216 0.71 2.84 -33.76
CA LYS A 216 1.77 3.03 -34.73
C LYS A 216 3.18 3.19 -34.14
N THR A 217 3.29 3.51 -32.86
CA THR A 217 4.61 3.73 -32.20
C THR A 217 4.88 2.65 -31.17
N SER A 218 6.00 1.95 -31.30
CA SER A 218 6.48 0.98 -30.31
C SER A 218 7.13 1.73 -29.14
N SER A 219 6.33 2.43 -28.32
CA SER A 219 6.81 3.20 -27.18
C SER A 219 6.84 2.41 -25.87
N ALA A 220 6.14 1.26 -25.82
CA ALA A 220 6.16 0.42 -24.64
C ALA A 220 7.50 -0.31 -24.47
N ILE A 221 7.97 -0.36 -23.24
CA ILE A 221 9.25 -0.96 -22.86
C ILE A 221 8.98 -2.12 -21.91
N ARG A 222 9.66 -3.25 -22.15
CA ARG A 222 9.80 -4.37 -21.24
C ARG A 222 11.27 -4.59 -20.96
N ILE A 223 11.65 -4.63 -19.69
CA ILE A 223 13.00 -4.94 -19.27
C ILE A 223 12.96 -6.28 -18.53
N THR A 224 13.82 -7.21 -18.98
CA THR A 224 14.02 -8.50 -18.33
C THR A 224 15.44 -8.53 -17.78
N HIS A 225 15.59 -8.74 -16.49
CA HIS A 225 16.88 -8.93 -15.84
C HIS A 225 17.22 -10.42 -15.79
N TYR A 226 18.25 -10.83 -16.52
CA TYR A 226 18.60 -12.24 -16.70
C TYR A 226 18.97 -12.96 -15.40
N PRO A 227 19.82 -12.40 -14.51
CA PRO A 227 20.26 -13.12 -13.33
C PRO A 227 19.12 -13.45 -12.36
N THR A 228 18.12 -12.54 -12.24
CA THR A 228 17.02 -12.70 -11.28
C THR A 228 15.70 -13.11 -11.91
N GLY A 229 15.60 -13.09 -13.25
CA GLY A 229 14.36 -13.35 -13.98
C GLY A 229 13.27 -12.29 -13.79
N ILE A 230 13.60 -11.14 -13.15
CA ILE A 230 12.64 -10.07 -12.92
C ILE A 230 12.27 -9.42 -14.24
N VAL A 231 10.95 -9.25 -14.47
CA VAL A 231 10.41 -8.56 -15.64
C VAL A 231 9.64 -7.34 -15.17
N VAL A 232 9.93 -6.19 -15.77
CA VAL A 232 9.21 -4.93 -15.58
C VAL A 232 8.73 -4.39 -16.92
N GLN A 233 7.60 -3.66 -16.92
CA GLN A 233 6.99 -3.10 -18.11
C GLN A 233 6.52 -1.69 -17.83
N CYS A 234 6.68 -0.79 -18.81
CA CYS A 234 6.14 0.57 -18.76
C CYS A 234 5.68 0.99 -20.16
N GLN A 235 4.46 1.53 -20.27
CA GLN A 235 3.87 1.95 -21.54
C GLN A 235 3.09 3.27 -21.46
N ASN A 236 3.11 3.94 -20.31
CA ASN A 236 2.24 5.07 -20.03
C ASN A 236 2.67 6.38 -20.72
N GLU A 237 3.95 6.52 -21.02
CA GLU A 237 4.48 7.73 -21.62
C GLU A 237 4.49 7.66 -23.15
N ARG A 238 4.33 8.82 -23.80
CA ARG A 238 4.45 8.93 -25.26
C ARG A 238 5.87 8.74 -25.76
N SER A 239 6.86 9.01 -24.91
CA SER A 239 8.28 8.87 -25.19
C SER A 239 8.80 7.51 -24.75
N GLN A 240 9.40 6.76 -25.70
CA GLN A 240 10.09 5.51 -25.42
C GLN A 240 11.20 5.69 -24.36
N HIS A 241 11.88 6.83 -24.37
CA HIS A 241 12.95 7.13 -23.43
C HIS A 241 12.42 7.26 -21.99
N MET A 242 11.33 8.00 -21.79
CA MET A 242 10.70 8.13 -20.48
C MET A 242 10.17 6.80 -19.94
N ASN A 243 9.60 5.95 -20.82
CA ASN A 243 9.19 4.60 -20.44
C ASN A 243 10.38 3.73 -20.03
N LYS A 244 11.55 3.88 -20.72
CA LYS A 244 12.79 3.19 -20.36
C LYS A 244 13.26 3.62 -18.97
N ASP A 245 13.30 4.93 -18.71
CA ASP A 245 13.77 5.47 -17.43
C ASP A 245 12.87 5.00 -16.26
N LYS A 246 11.56 5.07 -16.43
CA LYS A 246 10.61 4.55 -15.43
C LYS A 246 10.74 3.03 -15.23
N ALA A 247 10.88 2.26 -16.30
CA ALA A 247 11.08 0.81 -16.20
C ALA A 247 12.42 0.48 -15.50
N MET A 248 13.49 1.25 -15.74
CA MET A 248 14.76 1.08 -15.02
C MET A 248 14.61 1.38 -13.52
N GLN A 249 13.89 2.43 -13.14
CA GLN A 249 13.60 2.73 -11.74
C GLN A 249 12.82 1.59 -11.08
N MET A 250 11.80 1.05 -11.77
CA MET A 250 11.05 -0.11 -11.28
C MET A 250 11.94 -1.35 -11.11
N LEU A 251 12.87 -1.58 -12.04
CA LEU A 251 13.81 -2.69 -11.94
C LEU A 251 14.75 -2.51 -10.75
N LYS A 252 15.34 -1.32 -10.59
CA LYS A 252 16.19 -0.98 -9.44
C LYS A 252 15.46 -1.22 -8.10
N ALA A 253 14.24 -0.74 -7.97
CA ALA A 253 13.44 -0.95 -6.77
C ALA A 253 13.20 -2.45 -6.48
N LYS A 254 12.89 -3.24 -7.52
CA LYS A 254 12.71 -4.70 -7.36
C LYS A 254 13.99 -5.42 -6.95
N LEU A 255 15.11 -5.08 -7.56
CA LEU A 255 16.40 -5.68 -7.24
C LEU A 255 16.82 -5.36 -5.80
N TYR A 256 16.61 -4.12 -5.35
CA TYR A 256 16.86 -3.73 -3.97
C TYR A 256 16.01 -4.55 -2.96
N LEU A 257 14.71 -4.69 -3.22
CA LEU A 257 13.86 -5.50 -2.36
C LEU A 257 14.31 -6.97 -2.31
N LEU A 258 14.71 -7.53 -3.46
CA LEU A 258 15.25 -8.88 -3.52
C LEU A 258 16.51 -9.01 -2.66
N GLN A 259 17.43 -8.07 -2.78
CA GLN A 259 18.67 -8.06 -2.02
C GLN A 259 18.41 -7.93 -0.51
N LYS A 260 17.43 -7.10 -0.12
CA LYS A 260 17.00 -6.97 1.27
C LYS A 260 16.36 -8.28 1.78
N GLU A 261 15.49 -8.91 0.98
CA GLU A 261 14.88 -10.20 1.34
C GLU A 261 15.94 -11.31 1.46
N GLU A 262 16.98 -11.29 0.64
CA GLU A 262 18.11 -12.22 0.74
C GLU A 262 18.89 -12.01 2.04
N GLN A 263 19.20 -10.77 2.41
CA GLN A 263 19.85 -10.45 3.67
C GLN A 263 19.01 -10.85 4.89
N GLU A 264 17.70 -10.59 4.85
CA GLU A 264 16.78 -11.00 5.91
C GLU A 264 16.67 -12.54 5.98
N ARG A 265 16.68 -13.21 4.85
CA ARG A 265 16.66 -14.67 4.77
C ARG A 265 17.94 -15.31 5.29
N GLU A 266 19.11 -14.72 4.99
CA GLU A 266 20.39 -15.13 5.57
C GLU A 266 20.40 -14.93 7.11
N ALA A 267 19.88 -13.80 7.59
CA ALA A 267 19.73 -13.52 9.02
C ALA A 267 18.74 -14.48 9.70
N GLN A 268 17.66 -14.88 9.02
CA GLN A 268 16.72 -15.90 9.50
C GLN A 268 17.25 -17.33 9.37
N GLY A 269 18.07 -17.63 8.36
CA GLY A 269 18.75 -18.92 8.22
C GLY A 269 19.67 -19.24 9.40
N ILE A 270 20.22 -18.21 10.03
CA ILE A 270 20.97 -18.32 11.31
C ILE A 270 20.02 -18.57 12.50
N ARG A 271 18.70 -18.30 12.37
CA ARG A 271 17.67 -18.49 13.41
C ARG A 271 16.77 -19.72 13.25
N GLY A 272 16.90 -20.52 12.20
CA GLY A 272 16.14 -21.76 11.99
C GLY A 272 14.82 -21.58 11.24
N GLU A 273 14.63 -22.45 10.25
CA GLU A 273 13.49 -22.79 9.38
C GLU A 273 12.62 -21.66 8.81
N VAL A 274 12.77 -21.50 7.50
CA VAL A 274 11.89 -20.68 6.64
C VAL A 274 10.87 -21.59 5.95
N THR A 275 9.60 -21.35 6.17
CA THR A 275 8.51 -21.99 5.45
C THR A 275 8.38 -21.43 4.04
N ASP A 276 8.35 -22.32 3.08
CA ASP A 276 8.29 -22.13 1.62
C ASP A 276 7.21 -21.14 1.18
N ILE A 277 7.55 -20.23 0.26
CA ILE A 277 6.66 -19.25 -0.36
C ILE A 277 5.85 -19.96 -1.47
N GLY A 278 4.82 -20.72 -1.06
CA GLY A 278 3.81 -21.25 -1.95
C GLY A 278 2.53 -20.39 -1.89
N TRP A 279 1.58 -20.65 -2.75
CA TRP A 279 0.22 -20.08 -2.89
C TRP A 279 -0.58 -19.90 -1.57
N GLY A 280 0.03 -20.07 -0.41
CA GLY A 280 -0.52 -20.00 0.93
C GLY A 280 -0.59 -18.61 1.56
N ASN A 281 -0.02 -17.58 0.98
CA ASN A 281 0.04 -16.25 1.58
C ASN A 281 -1.19 -15.39 1.26
N GLN A 282 -2.39 -15.93 1.55
CA GLN A 282 -3.61 -15.14 1.53
C GLN A 282 -3.59 -14.18 2.71
N ILE A 283 -3.57 -12.87 2.41
CA ILE A 283 -3.62 -11.84 3.45
C ILE A 283 -5.05 -11.47 3.83
N ARG A 284 -5.96 -11.44 2.84
CA ARG A 284 -7.34 -11.01 3.08
C ARG A 284 -8.35 -11.80 2.26
N SER A 285 -9.45 -12.16 2.89
CA SER A 285 -10.57 -12.86 2.28
C SER A 285 -11.80 -11.96 2.24
N TYR A 286 -12.42 -11.85 1.07
CA TYR A 286 -13.63 -11.10 0.79
C TYR A 286 -14.72 -12.10 0.43
N VAL A 287 -15.73 -12.24 1.29
CA VAL A 287 -16.86 -13.14 1.08
C VAL A 287 -18.13 -12.31 0.90
N LEU A 288 -18.79 -12.49 -0.25
CA LEU A 288 -20.05 -11.80 -0.56
C LEU A 288 -21.26 -12.73 -0.39
N GLN A 289 -21.07 -14.04 -0.49
CA GLN A 289 -22.11 -15.08 -0.29
C GLN A 289 -21.52 -16.32 0.37
N PRO A 290 -22.27 -17.03 1.27
CA PRO A 290 -23.66 -16.80 1.70
C PRO A 290 -23.82 -15.71 2.76
N TYR A 291 -22.73 -15.17 3.28
CA TYR A 291 -22.68 -14.05 4.22
C TYR A 291 -21.68 -13.03 3.68
N THR A 292 -21.79 -11.78 4.14
CA THR A 292 -20.86 -10.71 3.78
C THR A 292 -19.80 -10.54 4.86
N MET A 293 -18.52 -10.66 4.50
CA MET A 293 -17.41 -10.49 5.43
C MET A 293 -16.11 -10.18 4.68
N VAL A 294 -15.34 -9.23 5.16
CA VAL A 294 -13.94 -9.07 4.83
C VAL A 294 -13.11 -9.36 6.07
N LYS A 295 -12.11 -10.22 5.94
CA LYS A 295 -11.25 -10.63 7.06
C LYS A 295 -9.79 -10.65 6.63
N ASP A 296 -8.94 -9.95 7.36
CA ASP A 296 -7.49 -10.09 7.26
C ASP A 296 -7.04 -11.30 8.10
N LEU A 297 -6.38 -12.25 7.44
CA LEU A 297 -6.00 -13.52 8.05
C LEU A 297 -4.79 -13.38 8.99
N ARG A 298 -3.99 -12.34 8.83
CA ARG A 298 -2.79 -12.07 9.65
C ARG A 298 -3.16 -11.44 10.98
N THR A 299 -3.99 -10.39 10.93
CA THR A 299 -4.37 -9.60 12.10
C THR A 299 -5.68 -10.05 12.73
N GLY A 300 -6.55 -10.70 11.91
CA GLY A 300 -7.91 -11.11 12.25
C GLY A 300 -8.89 -9.96 12.30
N GLU A 301 -8.49 -8.78 11.90
CA GLU A 301 -9.42 -7.66 11.67
C GLU A 301 -10.50 -8.08 10.70
N GLU A 302 -11.77 -7.85 11.03
CA GLU A 302 -12.89 -8.27 10.19
C GLU A 302 -14.03 -7.25 10.23
N THR A 303 -14.76 -7.16 9.13
CA THR A 303 -15.97 -6.35 9.03
C THR A 303 -17.01 -7.00 8.12
N GLY A 304 -18.28 -6.85 8.49
CA GLY A 304 -19.42 -7.27 7.64
C GLY A 304 -19.75 -6.25 6.54
N ASN A 305 -19.24 -5.00 6.62
CA ASN A 305 -19.52 -3.95 5.65
C ASN A 305 -18.55 -4.03 4.44
N VAL A 306 -18.79 -5.02 3.58
CA VAL A 306 -17.95 -5.29 2.40
C VAL A 306 -18.02 -4.15 1.41
N ASP A 307 -19.16 -3.49 1.27
CA ASP A 307 -19.36 -2.38 0.33
C ASP A 307 -18.49 -1.18 0.70
N ALA A 308 -18.41 -0.82 1.99
CA ALA A 308 -17.52 0.24 2.46
C ALA A 308 -16.05 -0.08 2.19
N VAL A 309 -15.62 -1.34 2.40
CA VAL A 309 -14.26 -1.78 2.10
C VAL A 309 -13.97 -1.65 0.61
N LEU A 310 -14.85 -2.14 -0.26
CA LEU A 310 -14.70 -2.02 -1.71
C LEU A 310 -14.81 -0.56 -2.21
N ASP A 311 -15.38 0.31 -1.39
CA ASP A 311 -15.41 1.77 -1.59
C ASP A 311 -14.17 2.49 -1.02
N GLY A 312 -13.17 1.76 -0.57
CA GLY A 312 -11.87 2.29 -0.12
C GLY A 312 -11.71 2.44 1.39
N GLU A 313 -12.62 1.95 2.25
CA GLU A 313 -12.44 1.95 3.70
C GLU A 313 -11.55 0.79 4.17
N ILE A 314 -10.29 0.78 3.72
CA ILE A 314 -9.31 -0.25 4.05
C ILE A 314 -8.33 0.17 5.16
N THR A 315 -8.36 1.43 5.58
CA THR A 315 -7.49 1.97 6.64
C THR A 315 -7.51 1.16 7.94
N PRO A 316 -8.65 0.64 8.45
CA PRO A 316 -8.66 -0.20 9.65
C PRO A 316 -7.78 -1.45 9.54
N PHE A 317 -7.80 -2.12 8.39
CA PHE A 317 -6.95 -3.29 8.13
C PHE A 317 -5.47 -2.94 8.08
N MET A 318 -5.12 -1.80 7.44
CA MET A 318 -3.74 -1.30 7.41
C MET A 318 -3.24 -0.98 8.81
N ASN A 319 -4.04 -0.28 9.61
CA ASN A 319 -3.71 0.06 10.98
C ASN A 319 -3.54 -1.18 11.87
N ALA A 320 -4.43 -2.16 11.72
CA ALA A 320 -4.32 -3.44 12.42
C ALA A 320 -3.03 -4.19 12.05
N TYR A 321 -2.64 -4.16 10.76
CA TYR A 321 -1.39 -4.74 10.30
C TYR A 321 -0.16 -4.03 10.88
N LEU A 322 -0.13 -2.70 10.86
CA LEU A 322 0.97 -1.91 11.42
C LEU A 322 1.12 -2.19 12.92
N LYS A 323 0.01 -2.26 13.65
CA LYS A 323 0.00 -2.63 15.07
C LYS A 323 0.52 -4.06 15.27
N TRP A 324 0.10 -5.01 14.45
CA TRP A 324 0.58 -6.39 14.52
C TRP A 324 2.09 -6.49 14.25
N CYS A 325 2.61 -5.76 13.28
CA CYS A 325 4.04 -5.68 12.99
C CYS A 325 4.84 -5.08 14.16
N SER A 326 4.32 -4.05 14.82
CA SER A 326 4.99 -3.44 15.98
C SER A 326 5.14 -4.39 17.16
N LEU A 327 4.30 -5.41 17.26
CA LEU A 327 4.37 -6.47 18.28
C LEU A 327 5.28 -7.63 17.86
N GLY A 328 6.03 -7.51 16.75
CA GLY A 328 6.93 -8.53 16.24
C GLY A 328 6.23 -9.64 15.46
N CYS A 329 5.09 -9.36 14.84
CA CYS A 329 4.29 -10.30 14.02
C CYS A 329 3.99 -11.63 14.75
N PRO A 330 3.36 -11.61 15.93
CA PRO A 330 3.12 -12.81 16.72
C PRO A 330 2.22 -13.79 15.95
N ASP A 331 2.60 -15.08 15.96
CA ASP A 331 1.81 -16.12 15.32
C ASP A 331 0.50 -16.33 16.12
N ARG A 332 -0.65 -16.14 15.49
CA ARG A 332 -1.97 -16.26 16.16
C ARG A 332 -2.30 -17.67 16.61
N HIS A 333 -1.77 -18.67 15.92
CA HIS A 333 -2.01 -20.07 16.28
C HIS A 333 -1.27 -20.49 17.57
N ALA A 334 -0.36 -19.67 18.09
CA ALA A 334 0.32 -19.92 19.35
C ALA A 334 -0.46 -19.44 20.59
N GLN A 335 -1.57 -18.71 20.43
CA GLN A 335 -2.36 -18.19 21.55
C GLN A 335 -3.60 -19.03 21.90
N ASP A 336 -3.98 -19.99 21.05
CA ASP A 336 -5.14 -20.87 21.26
C ASP A 336 -4.75 -22.31 21.71
N SER A 337 -3.50 -22.51 22.17
CA SER A 337 -3.00 -23.80 22.68
C SER A 337 -2.69 -23.75 24.16
#